data_6ee3fef321cacd2b505ba0a5926eb07e
#
_entry.id   6ee3fef321cacd2b505ba0a5926eb07e
#
_cell.length_a   1.000
_cell.length_b   1.000
_cell.length_c   1.000
_cell.angle_alpha   90.00
_cell.angle_beta   90.00
_cell.angle_gamma   90.00
#
_symmetry.space_group_name_H-M   'P 1'
#
loop_
_entity.id
_entity.type
_entity.pdbx_description
1 polymer ?
#
loop_
_entity_poly.entity_id
_entity_poly.type
_entity_poly.pdbx_seq_one_letter_code
_entity_poly.pdbx_strand_id
1 'polypeptide(L)'
;MTDPVPNLGNDATATLFDAIDFAVENAETTESGFVPFVLAVLPDGEKVATRYVDSEENFTVEGSVALARQDLAAADPLPRHVALAWDGFLTLDEDRTEAVFVDAYEQGRPEGVRFAQRYYRTSDGLEMIGNPLLLSHRPEPMLPRPAGPGGTGRMAAIARIQEMVDRRRQEEPH
;
A
#
# COMPACT_ATOMS: atom_id res chain seq x y z
N MET A 1 15.37 -5.85 21.34
CA MET A 1 14.85 -6.88 20.42
C MET A 1 13.42 -6.50 20.07
N THR A 2 13.17 -6.09 18.85
CA THR A 2 11.82 -5.78 18.40
C THR A 2 11.13 -7.11 18.11
N ASP A 3 9.95 -7.33 18.66
CA ASP A 3 9.17 -8.52 18.31
C ASP A 3 8.92 -8.54 16.80
N PRO A 4 9.07 -9.69 16.13
CA PRO A 4 8.82 -9.76 14.70
C PRO A 4 7.38 -9.38 14.40
N VAL A 5 7.18 -8.55 13.37
CA VAL A 5 5.84 -8.24 12.88
C VAL A 5 5.23 -9.53 12.31
N PRO A 6 4.01 -9.90 12.72
CA PRO A 6 3.36 -11.10 12.20
C PRO A 6 3.28 -11.09 10.68
N ASN A 7 3.45 -12.23 10.05
CA ASN A 7 3.32 -12.43 8.59
C ASN A 7 4.28 -11.64 7.70
N LEU A 8 5.29 -10.99 8.26
CA LEU A 8 6.33 -10.29 7.50
C LEU A 8 7.72 -10.75 7.90
N GLY A 9 8.59 -10.90 6.91
CA GLY A 9 10.03 -11.04 7.14
C GLY A 9 10.69 -9.71 7.48
N ASN A 10 11.98 -9.72 7.77
CA ASN A 10 12.73 -8.52 8.19
C ASN A 10 12.71 -7.40 7.15
N ASP A 11 12.91 -7.73 5.87
CA ASP A 11 12.94 -6.74 4.79
C ASP A 11 11.57 -6.10 4.56
N ALA A 12 10.51 -6.90 4.59
CA ALA A 12 9.13 -6.40 4.47
C ALA A 12 8.75 -5.52 5.68
N THR A 13 9.19 -5.90 6.87
CA THR A 13 9.00 -5.10 8.10
C THR A 13 9.70 -3.75 7.99
N ALA A 14 10.93 -3.71 7.47
CA ALA A 14 11.65 -2.45 7.23
C ALA A 14 10.88 -1.55 6.26
N THR A 15 10.34 -2.10 5.17
CA THR A 15 9.52 -1.35 4.21
C THR A 15 8.23 -0.81 4.84
N LEU A 16 7.59 -1.57 5.72
CA LEU A 16 6.43 -1.11 6.49
C LEU A 16 6.77 0.15 7.29
N PHE A 17 7.85 0.14 8.06
CA PHE A 17 8.24 1.29 8.88
C PHE A 17 8.71 2.47 8.04
N ASP A 18 9.42 2.24 6.95
CA ASP A 18 9.76 3.29 5.98
C ASP A 18 8.49 3.96 5.41
N ALA A 19 7.46 3.17 5.12
CA ALA A 19 6.18 3.69 4.64
C ALA A 19 5.45 4.53 5.72
N ILE A 20 5.50 4.12 6.99
CA ILE A 20 4.93 4.90 8.10
C ILE A 20 5.65 6.24 8.21
N ASP A 21 6.98 6.25 8.23
CA ASP A 21 7.77 7.48 8.33
C ASP A 21 7.50 8.42 7.16
N PHE A 22 7.48 7.89 5.95
CA PHE A 22 7.17 8.67 4.74
C PHE A 22 5.73 9.20 4.73
N ALA A 23 4.77 8.43 5.23
CA ALA A 23 3.38 8.86 5.36
C ALA A 23 3.24 10.01 6.38
N VAL A 24 3.95 9.94 7.50
CA VAL A 24 3.98 11.00 8.51
C VAL A 24 4.57 12.28 7.92
N GLU A 25 5.68 12.20 7.20
CA GLU A 25 6.27 13.36 6.50
C GLU A 25 5.29 13.98 5.50
N ASN A 26 4.57 13.16 4.73
CA ASN A 26 3.53 13.66 3.82
C ASN A 26 2.38 14.32 4.57
N ALA A 27 1.95 13.77 5.69
CA ALA A 27 0.89 14.35 6.52
C ALA A 27 1.29 15.72 7.11
N GLU A 28 2.57 15.92 7.44
CA GLU A 28 3.09 17.22 7.91
C GLU A 28 2.96 18.33 6.87
N THR A 29 3.12 17.98 5.59
CA THR A 29 3.12 18.95 4.49
C THR A 29 1.74 19.21 3.88
N THR A 30 0.70 18.50 4.34
CA THR A 30 -0.66 18.62 3.82
C THR A 30 -1.67 18.91 4.93
N GLU A 31 -2.61 19.81 4.70
CA GLU A 31 -3.66 20.14 5.69
C GLU A 31 -4.87 19.19 5.63
N SER A 32 -5.09 18.53 4.51
CA SER A 32 -6.32 17.77 4.23
C SER A 32 -6.09 16.32 3.80
N GLY A 33 -4.99 15.74 4.23
CA GLY A 33 -4.61 14.39 3.83
C GLY A 33 -3.71 14.37 2.59
N PHE A 34 -2.84 13.38 2.53
CA PHE A 34 -1.92 13.21 1.41
C PHE A 34 -2.48 12.21 0.36
N VAL A 35 -1.91 12.27 -0.83
CA VAL A 35 -2.21 11.31 -1.90
C VAL A 35 -1.71 9.92 -1.49
N PRO A 36 -2.58 8.89 -1.44
CA PRO A 36 -2.15 7.53 -1.12
C PRO A 36 -1.00 7.06 -2.00
N PHE A 37 -0.08 6.29 -1.42
CA PHE A 37 1.07 5.78 -2.15
C PHE A 37 1.38 4.33 -1.80
N VAL A 38 2.08 3.66 -2.69
CA VAL A 38 2.64 2.33 -2.48
C VAL A 38 4.16 2.41 -2.53
N LEU A 39 4.82 1.83 -1.53
CA LEU A 39 6.23 1.47 -1.62
C LEU A 39 6.30 0.00 -2.00
N ALA A 40 6.98 -0.31 -3.09
CA ALA A 40 7.19 -1.68 -3.55
C ALA A 40 8.68 -1.97 -3.65
N VAL A 41 9.05 -3.19 -3.31
CA VAL A 41 10.39 -3.70 -3.54
C VAL A 41 10.33 -4.79 -4.60
N LEU A 42 10.95 -4.54 -5.74
CA LEU A 42 10.93 -5.42 -6.91
C LEU A 42 11.88 -6.63 -6.71
N PRO A 43 11.77 -7.67 -7.57
CA PRO A 43 12.61 -8.87 -7.43
C PRO A 43 14.11 -8.61 -7.45
N ASP A 44 14.56 -7.55 -8.13
CA ASP A 44 15.97 -7.14 -8.19
C ASP A 44 16.42 -6.30 -6.96
N GLY A 45 15.49 -5.97 -6.06
CA GLY A 45 15.73 -5.14 -4.89
C GLY A 45 15.47 -3.65 -5.10
N GLU A 46 15.08 -3.23 -6.32
CA GLU A 46 14.71 -1.85 -6.59
C GLU A 46 13.48 -1.43 -5.77
N LYS A 47 13.57 -0.26 -5.14
CA LYS A 47 12.45 0.35 -4.40
C LYS A 47 11.74 1.35 -5.29
N VAL A 48 10.42 1.18 -5.41
CA VAL A 48 9.57 2.05 -6.24
C VAL A 48 8.46 2.63 -5.38
N ALA A 49 8.28 3.95 -5.46
CA ALA A 49 7.15 4.65 -4.83
C ALA A 49 6.18 5.10 -5.93
N THR A 50 4.91 4.74 -5.78
CA THR A 50 3.85 5.11 -6.72
C THR A 50 2.71 5.80 -5.98
N ARG A 51 2.29 6.97 -6.46
CA ARG A 51 1.14 7.70 -5.94
C ARG A 51 -0.11 7.36 -6.75
N TYR A 52 -1.26 7.33 -6.06
CA TYR A 52 -2.53 6.95 -6.66
C TYR A 52 -3.57 8.07 -6.51
N VAL A 53 -4.12 8.50 -7.63
CA VAL A 53 -5.19 9.50 -7.69
C VAL A 53 -6.33 8.90 -8.50
N ASP A 54 -7.49 8.69 -7.86
CA ASP A 54 -8.66 8.10 -8.50
C ASP A 54 -9.32 9.04 -9.53
N SER A 55 -9.32 10.34 -9.21
CA SER A 55 -9.85 11.39 -10.09
C SER A 55 -9.20 12.72 -9.76
N GLU A 56 -8.75 13.46 -10.77
CA GLU A 56 -8.21 14.81 -10.59
C GLU A 56 -9.28 15.81 -10.13
N GLU A 57 -10.53 15.64 -10.59
CA GLU A 57 -11.64 16.54 -10.28
C GLU A 57 -12.30 16.23 -8.95
N ASN A 58 -12.40 14.95 -8.59
CA ASN A 58 -13.11 14.46 -7.40
C ASN A 58 -12.22 13.47 -6.62
N PHE A 59 -11.02 13.88 -6.25
CA PHE A 59 -10.10 13.05 -5.50
C PHE A 59 -10.73 12.58 -4.18
N THR A 60 -10.69 11.27 -3.95
CA THR A 60 -11.01 10.64 -2.67
C THR A 60 -9.92 9.69 -2.22
N VAL A 61 -9.66 9.64 -0.93
CA VAL A 61 -8.68 8.70 -0.36
C VAL A 61 -9.16 7.27 -0.59
N GLU A 62 -10.42 6.98 -0.34
CA GLU A 62 -11.01 5.65 -0.51
C GLU A 62 -10.91 5.15 -1.95
N GLY A 63 -11.22 6.00 -2.93
CA GLY A 63 -11.13 5.67 -4.35
C GLY A 63 -9.69 5.43 -4.78
N SER A 64 -8.77 6.25 -4.30
CA SER A 64 -7.34 6.13 -4.59
C SER A 64 -6.72 4.88 -3.98
N VAL A 65 -7.11 4.52 -2.75
CA VAL A 65 -6.70 3.27 -2.11
C VAL A 65 -7.26 2.05 -2.88
N ALA A 66 -8.52 2.12 -3.31
CA ALA A 66 -9.14 1.05 -4.12
C ALA A 66 -8.40 0.86 -5.45
N LEU A 67 -8.01 1.96 -6.11
CA LEU A 67 -7.22 1.92 -7.34
C LEU A 67 -5.84 1.29 -7.10
N ALA A 68 -5.16 1.64 -6.01
CA ALA A 68 -3.88 1.04 -5.64
C ALA A 68 -4.01 -0.48 -5.41
N ARG A 69 -5.06 -0.91 -4.71
CA ARG A 69 -5.31 -2.35 -4.48
C ARG A 69 -5.57 -3.11 -5.78
N GLN A 70 -6.31 -2.51 -6.69
CA GLN A 70 -6.59 -3.08 -8.01
C GLN A 70 -5.29 -3.25 -8.81
N ASP A 71 -4.43 -2.23 -8.79
CA ASP A 71 -3.14 -2.25 -9.49
C ASP A 71 -2.20 -3.32 -8.90
N LEU A 72 -2.11 -3.41 -7.59
CA LEU A 72 -1.32 -4.42 -6.89
C LEU A 72 -1.80 -5.84 -7.17
N ALA A 73 -3.10 -6.06 -7.27
CA ALA A 73 -3.68 -7.37 -7.59
C ALA A 73 -3.32 -7.84 -9.02
N ALA A 74 -2.90 -6.93 -9.88
CA ALA A 74 -2.48 -7.19 -11.26
C ALA A 74 -0.97 -6.88 -11.49
N ALA A 75 -0.18 -6.76 -10.43
CA ALA A 75 1.22 -6.34 -10.50
C ALA A 75 2.09 -7.31 -11.33
N ASP A 76 2.84 -6.74 -12.27
CA ASP A 76 3.85 -7.45 -13.07
C ASP A 76 4.98 -6.46 -13.42
N PRO A 77 6.24 -6.73 -13.06
CA PRO A 77 6.70 -7.88 -12.30
C PRO A 77 6.14 -7.92 -10.87
N LEU A 78 6.05 -9.13 -10.30
CA LEU A 78 5.52 -9.32 -8.97
C LEU A 78 6.51 -8.81 -7.91
N PRO A 79 6.17 -7.79 -7.11
CA PRO A 79 7.05 -7.31 -6.05
C PRO A 79 7.32 -8.38 -4.99
N ARG A 80 8.46 -8.28 -4.31
CA ARG A 80 8.76 -9.13 -3.14
C ARG A 80 7.85 -8.78 -1.97
N HIS A 81 7.63 -7.49 -1.75
CA HIS A 81 6.72 -6.97 -0.73
C HIS A 81 6.30 -5.54 -1.08
N VAL A 82 5.20 -5.13 -0.51
CA VAL A 82 4.58 -3.81 -0.73
C VAL A 82 4.06 -3.23 0.57
N ALA A 83 3.98 -1.92 0.62
CA ALA A 83 3.30 -1.18 1.69
C ALA A 83 2.45 -0.08 1.06
N LEU A 84 1.14 -0.10 1.32
CA LEU A 84 0.16 0.90 0.88
C LEU A 84 -0.19 1.82 2.03
N ALA A 85 0.04 3.11 1.86
CA ALA A 85 -0.18 4.12 2.89
C ALA A 85 -1.25 5.14 2.50
N TRP A 86 -2.06 5.55 3.46
CA TRP A 86 -3.07 6.60 3.32
C TRP A 86 -3.34 7.31 4.64
N ASP A 87 -3.99 8.45 4.56
CA ASP A 87 -4.37 9.26 5.71
C ASP A 87 -5.85 9.06 6.05
N GLY A 88 -6.20 9.13 7.32
CA GLY A 88 -7.57 8.96 7.78
C GLY A 88 -7.74 9.24 9.26
N PHE A 89 -8.81 8.68 9.83
CA PHE A 89 -9.13 8.81 11.24
C PHE A 89 -9.24 7.45 11.90
N LEU A 90 -8.73 7.35 13.10
CA LEU A 90 -8.83 6.17 13.94
C LEU A 90 -9.58 6.52 15.23
N THR A 91 -10.60 5.72 15.56
CA THR A 91 -11.30 5.82 16.84
C THR A 91 -10.88 4.67 17.75
N LEU A 92 -10.28 5.00 18.87
CA LEU A 92 -9.92 4.05 19.93
C LEU A 92 -10.53 4.55 21.24
N ASP A 93 -11.23 3.66 21.95
CA ASP A 93 -11.82 3.98 23.27
C ASP A 93 -12.61 5.30 23.27
N GLU A 94 -13.44 5.50 22.24
CA GLU A 94 -14.24 6.71 22.00
C GLU A 94 -13.44 7.96 21.60
N ASP A 95 -12.12 7.88 21.56
CA ASP A 95 -11.24 8.97 21.14
C ASP A 95 -10.92 8.85 19.64
N ARG A 96 -11.33 9.86 18.87
CA ARG A 96 -11.11 9.94 17.43
C ARG A 96 -9.92 10.83 17.13
N THR A 97 -8.89 10.25 16.54
CA THR A 97 -7.66 10.95 16.16
C THR A 97 -7.37 10.82 14.68
N GLU A 98 -6.61 11.75 14.13
CA GLU A 98 -5.98 11.55 12.82
C GLU A 98 -4.95 10.42 12.90
N ALA A 99 -4.79 9.68 11.82
CA ALA A 99 -3.80 8.60 11.73
C ALA A 99 -3.36 8.37 10.30
N VAL A 100 -2.11 7.99 10.12
CA VAL A 100 -1.65 7.37 8.88
C VAL A 100 -1.83 5.87 9.00
N PHE A 101 -2.37 5.25 7.95
CA PHE A 101 -2.58 3.80 7.87
C PHE A 101 -1.59 3.22 6.87
N VAL A 102 -1.07 2.05 7.18
CA VAL A 102 -0.23 1.29 6.26
C VAL A 102 -0.64 -0.17 6.26
N ASP A 103 -1.01 -0.67 5.10
CA ASP A 103 -1.18 -2.09 4.84
C ASP A 103 0.10 -2.62 4.20
N ALA A 104 0.72 -3.61 4.80
CA ALA A 104 1.93 -4.24 4.28
C ALA A 104 1.69 -5.72 3.98
N TYR A 105 2.28 -6.18 2.90
CA TYR A 105 2.15 -7.55 2.43
C TYR A 105 3.46 -8.06 1.82
N GLU A 106 3.82 -9.29 2.15
CA GLU A 106 4.97 -9.98 1.56
C GLU A 106 4.48 -11.11 0.64
N GLN A 107 5.06 -11.18 -0.55
CA GLN A 107 4.71 -12.18 -1.55
C GLN A 107 4.74 -13.61 -0.97
N GLY A 108 3.70 -14.37 -1.27
CA GLY A 108 3.60 -15.77 -0.85
C GLY A 108 3.08 -15.98 0.56
N ARG A 109 2.86 -14.91 1.34
CA ARG A 109 2.26 -15.02 2.66
C ARG A 109 0.73 -15.16 2.56
N PRO A 110 0.08 -15.88 3.48
CA PRO A 110 -1.37 -16.02 3.46
C PRO A 110 -2.10 -14.73 3.83
N GLU A 111 -1.45 -13.87 4.60
CA GLU A 111 -2.03 -12.65 5.16
C GLU A 111 -0.98 -11.53 5.19
N GLY A 112 -1.44 -10.29 5.20
CA GLY A 112 -0.63 -9.11 5.50
C GLY A 112 -0.89 -8.57 6.89
N VAL A 113 -0.53 -7.31 7.10
CA VAL A 113 -0.76 -6.59 8.36
C VAL A 113 -1.25 -5.18 8.07
N ARG A 114 -2.03 -4.63 8.99
CA ARG A 114 -2.42 -3.22 8.99
C ARG A 114 -1.90 -2.54 10.24
N PHE A 115 -1.17 -1.45 10.05
CA PHE A 115 -0.69 -0.57 11.11
C PHE A 115 -1.33 0.80 11.00
N ALA A 116 -1.41 1.51 12.13
CA ALA A 116 -1.75 2.92 12.16
C ALA A 116 -0.81 3.65 13.11
N GLN A 117 -0.36 4.84 12.70
CA GLN A 117 0.31 5.79 13.55
C GLN A 117 -0.60 6.98 13.78
N ARG A 118 -1.07 7.14 15.00
CA ARG A 118 -1.91 8.27 15.40
C ARG A 118 -1.06 9.53 15.56
N TYR A 119 -1.66 10.66 15.27
CA TYR A 119 -1.02 11.95 15.46
C TYR A 119 -2.07 13.05 15.71
N TYR A 120 -1.62 14.18 16.22
CA TYR A 120 -2.39 15.41 16.24
C TYR A 120 -1.55 16.56 15.68
N ARG A 121 -2.26 17.56 15.12
CA ARG A 121 -1.61 18.73 14.55
C ARG A 121 -1.39 19.77 15.61
N THR A 122 -0.17 20.34 15.62
CA THR A 122 0.22 21.45 16.49
C THR A 122 0.62 22.65 15.62
N SER A 123 0.82 23.81 16.25
CA SER A 123 1.34 24.99 15.55
C SER A 123 2.76 24.77 14.96
N ASP A 124 3.50 23.81 15.48
CA ASP A 124 4.88 23.50 15.08
C ASP A 124 5.01 22.25 14.21
N GLY A 125 3.88 21.66 13.77
CA GLY A 125 3.87 20.46 12.92
C GLY A 125 2.96 19.35 13.42
N LEU A 126 3.42 18.11 13.34
CA LEU A 126 2.69 16.94 13.85
C LEU A 126 3.37 16.41 15.12
N GLU A 127 2.53 15.95 16.05
CA GLU A 127 2.99 15.23 17.23
C GLU A 127 2.41 13.82 17.24
N MET A 128 3.28 12.81 17.31
CA MET A 128 2.88 11.40 17.32
C MET A 128 2.24 11.02 18.65
N ILE A 129 1.19 10.23 18.59
CA ILE A 129 0.51 9.67 19.76
C ILE A 129 0.95 8.21 19.92
N GLY A 130 1.92 7.97 20.81
CA GLY A 130 2.44 6.64 21.08
C GLY A 130 3.17 5.99 19.89
N ASN A 131 3.32 4.69 19.94
CA ASN A 131 3.94 3.89 18.89
C ASN A 131 2.93 3.47 17.82
N PRO A 132 3.39 3.07 16.62
CA PRO A 132 2.51 2.46 15.65
C PRO A 132 1.76 1.26 16.22
N LEU A 133 0.47 1.17 15.92
CA LEU A 133 -0.43 0.13 16.42
C LEU A 133 -0.71 -0.90 15.33
N LEU A 134 -0.58 -2.17 15.66
CA LEU A 134 -1.06 -3.26 14.82
C LEU A 134 -2.59 -3.35 14.96
N LEU A 135 -3.33 -3.06 13.89
CA LEU A 135 -4.79 -3.05 13.89
C LEU A 135 -5.39 -4.37 13.44
N SER A 136 -4.76 -5.05 12.50
CA SER A 136 -5.27 -6.28 11.92
C SER A 136 -4.14 -7.22 11.52
N HIS A 137 -4.31 -8.50 11.85
CA HIS A 137 -3.44 -9.59 11.40
C HIS A 137 -3.86 -10.16 10.04
N ARG A 138 -4.99 -9.72 9.48
CA ARG A 138 -5.62 -10.30 8.29
C ARG A 138 -6.17 -9.29 7.29
N PRO A 139 -5.39 -8.31 6.82
CA PRO A 139 -5.75 -7.74 5.53
C PRO A 139 -5.59 -8.84 4.48
N GLU A 140 -6.51 -8.88 3.54
CA GLU A 140 -6.45 -9.82 2.42
C GLU A 140 -5.11 -9.71 1.68
N PRO A 141 -4.63 -10.78 1.02
CA PRO A 141 -3.44 -10.70 0.18
C PRO A 141 -3.55 -9.59 -0.85
N MET A 142 -2.54 -8.74 -0.91
CA MET A 142 -2.52 -7.57 -1.80
C MET A 142 -1.90 -7.86 -3.16
N LEU A 143 -1.15 -8.94 -3.26
CA LEU A 143 -0.45 -9.35 -4.48
C LEU A 143 -1.03 -10.65 -5.02
N PRO A 144 -0.91 -10.89 -6.34
CA PRO A 144 -1.27 -12.19 -6.91
C PRO A 144 -0.47 -13.32 -6.25
N ARG A 145 -1.06 -14.48 -6.12
CA ARG A 145 -0.31 -15.66 -5.71
C ARG A 145 0.70 -16.01 -6.80
N PRO A 146 1.94 -16.35 -6.44
CA PRO A 146 2.88 -16.84 -7.42
C PRO A 146 2.31 -18.09 -8.08
N ALA A 147 2.48 -18.20 -9.42
CA ALA A 147 2.07 -19.39 -10.14
C ALA A 147 2.81 -20.61 -9.57
N GLY A 148 2.06 -21.62 -9.12
CA GLY A 148 2.62 -22.86 -8.64
C GLY A 148 3.42 -23.59 -9.74
N PRO A 149 4.32 -24.53 -9.38
CA PRO A 149 5.03 -25.34 -10.35
C PRO A 149 4.02 -26.13 -11.22
N GLY A 150 3.97 -25.85 -12.53
CA GLY A 150 3.00 -26.42 -13.47
C GLY A 150 1.96 -25.40 -13.98
N GLY A 151 2.18 -24.12 -13.73
CA GLY A 151 1.20 -23.07 -13.84
C GLY A 151 0.73 -22.68 -15.23
N THR A 152 -0.55 -22.83 -15.42
CA THR A 152 -1.36 -22.10 -16.39
C THR A 152 -1.53 -20.62 -16.01
N GLY A 153 -1.23 -20.22 -14.78
CA GLY A 153 -1.40 -18.86 -14.28
C GLY A 153 -0.50 -17.80 -14.95
N ARG A 154 0.73 -18.18 -15.32
CA ARG A 154 1.65 -17.26 -16.01
C ARG A 154 1.19 -16.94 -17.43
N MET A 155 0.62 -17.91 -18.13
CA MET A 155 0.06 -17.72 -19.47
C MET A 155 -1.22 -16.88 -19.44
N ALA A 156 -2.06 -17.06 -18.43
CA ALA A 156 -3.28 -16.27 -18.27
C ALA A 156 -2.97 -14.79 -17.93
N ALA A 157 -1.94 -14.52 -17.11
CA ALA A 157 -1.50 -13.17 -16.79
C ALA A 157 -0.91 -12.47 -18.02
N ILE A 158 -0.07 -13.15 -18.80
CA ILE A 158 0.50 -12.63 -20.05
C ILE A 158 -0.62 -12.36 -21.07
N ALA A 159 -1.60 -13.25 -21.22
CA ALA A 159 -2.74 -13.07 -22.10
C ALA A 159 -3.59 -11.85 -21.73
N ARG A 160 -3.82 -11.59 -20.43
CA ARG A 160 -4.55 -10.41 -19.95
C ARG A 160 -3.81 -9.11 -20.24
N ILE A 161 -2.51 -9.08 -20.06
CA ILE A 161 -1.67 -7.91 -20.36
C ILE A 161 -1.68 -7.64 -21.88
N GLN A 162 -1.53 -8.68 -22.69
CA GLN A 162 -1.59 -8.58 -24.14
C GLN A 162 -2.94 -8.01 -24.59
N GLU A 163 -4.04 -8.51 -24.04
CA GLU A 163 -5.39 -8.01 -24.31
C GLU A 163 -5.59 -6.55 -23.91
N MET A 164 -5.02 -6.12 -22.78
CA MET A 164 -5.05 -4.72 -22.34
C MET A 164 -4.23 -3.81 -23.27
N VAL A 165 -3.08 -4.24 -23.72
CA VAL A 165 -2.23 -3.51 -24.68
C VAL A 165 -2.93 -3.39 -26.02
N ASP A 166 -3.56 -4.46 -26.49
CA ASP A 166 -4.29 -4.47 -27.77
C ASP A 166 -5.54 -3.58 -27.73
N ARG A 167 -6.26 -3.53 -26.61
CA ARG A 167 -7.38 -2.60 -26.40
C ARG A 167 -6.92 -1.15 -26.49
N ARG A 168 -5.82 -0.77 -25.84
CA ARG A 168 -5.28 0.60 -25.88
C ARG A 168 -4.89 1.00 -27.32
N ARG A 169 -4.35 0.08 -28.11
CA ARG A 169 -4.01 0.34 -29.51
C ARG A 169 -5.23 0.56 -30.40
N GLN A 170 -6.37 -0.04 -30.06
CA GLN A 170 -7.62 0.14 -30.82
C GLN A 170 -8.39 1.40 -30.44
N GLU A 171 -8.11 1.97 -29.26
CA GLU A 171 -8.77 3.17 -28.75
C GLU A 171 -8.01 4.47 -29.09
N GLU A 172 -6.77 4.40 -29.62
CA GLU A 172 -6.06 5.58 -30.11
C GLU A 172 -6.59 5.97 -31.50
N PRO A 173 -7.26 7.17 -31.62
CA PRO A 173 -7.68 7.68 -32.91
C PRO A 173 -6.45 8.07 -33.73
N HIS A 174 -6.43 7.66 -34.98
CA HIS A 174 -5.43 8.10 -35.96
C HIS A 174 -5.55 9.60 -36.25
#